data_f43496a7e9910e145d1e0194b49b4252
#
_entry.id   f43496a7e9910e145d1e0194b49b4252
#
_cell.length_a   1.000
_cell.length_b   1.000
_cell.length_c   1.000
_cell.angle_alpha   90.00
_cell.angle_beta   90.00
_cell.angle_gamma   90.00
#
_symmetry.space_group_name_H-M   'P 1'
#
loop_
_entity.id
_entity.type
_entity.pdbx_description
1 polymer ?
#
loop_
_entity_poly.entity_id
_entity_poly.type
_entity_poly.pdbx_seq_one_letter_code
_entity_poly.pdbx_strand_id
1 'polypeptide(L)'
;MKILYVTKALIAPPYAGCMQRTVHIARQLKPCGQVTMLAINRRFDSDSVNVCRQEFSRFDQILLRSYTDFPKRRGELLRKFHMHWPTLCGIRADRQGQALFETLAAQHDVIWFHTLGAAQPFSLPRTTPMVMDLDDLNHCKYEQSARIQTTLRFRLSAHVQSYKWKRLEREALKRYAAVVVCSEQDKQLLGGDDKIFVVPNGFTLPAEKPTCGPPDPLRLGFISHLAYGPNRDGLIWFRDRIWPLIRREKPNMCLRIVGRIPSDNDLIRAEGFEYLGYIDDPTEEIQRWSAMIVPIPYGGGTRIKILDAFSKCCPVVATSIGAYGIQGEHGRHFLLADEPQKFADYCLMLSSQPERGCQLADEAWALFCEKYTWDKIGRSIIAAAETVAKTPSTDVTGKP
;
A
#
# COMPACT_ATOMS: atom_id res chain seq x y z
N MET A 1 -0.90 27.80 4.35
CA MET A 1 -1.96 26.88 4.79
C MET A 1 -1.46 26.04 5.97
N LYS A 2 -2.31 25.76 6.95
CA LYS A 2 -2.01 24.83 8.05
C LYS A 2 -2.75 23.52 7.81
N ILE A 3 -2.01 22.41 7.73
CA ILE A 3 -2.54 21.09 7.40
C ILE A 3 -2.38 20.17 8.61
N LEU A 4 -3.47 19.57 9.07
CA LEU A 4 -3.46 18.50 10.07
C LEU A 4 -3.44 17.14 9.35
N TYR A 5 -2.31 16.45 9.37
CA TYR A 5 -2.14 15.12 8.80
C TYR A 5 -2.37 14.04 9.86
N VAL A 6 -3.45 13.27 9.73
CA VAL A 6 -3.86 12.26 10.71
C VAL A 6 -3.59 10.85 10.18
N THR A 7 -2.79 10.07 10.89
CA THR A 7 -2.36 8.73 10.44
C THR A 7 -2.27 7.70 11.56
N LYS A 8 -2.44 6.43 11.19
CA LYS A 8 -2.10 5.26 12.04
C LYS A 8 -0.71 4.70 11.77
N ALA A 9 -0.12 5.03 10.63
CA ALA A 9 1.20 4.56 10.26
C ALA A 9 2.26 5.56 10.72
N LEU A 10 3.29 5.10 11.41
CA LEU A 10 4.47 5.90 11.73
C LEU A 10 5.51 5.80 10.62
N ILE A 11 6.41 6.76 10.58
CA ILE A 11 7.27 7.00 9.42
C ILE A 11 8.65 6.36 9.48
N ALA A 12 9.03 5.77 10.60
CA ALA A 12 10.38 5.23 10.76
C ALA A 12 10.38 3.87 11.48
N PRO A 13 11.21 2.95 11.02
CA PRO A 13 11.67 2.83 9.65
C PRO A 13 10.55 2.38 8.72
N PRO A 14 10.49 2.83 7.47
CA PRO A 14 9.35 2.62 6.56
C PRO A 14 9.37 1.20 5.96
N TYR A 15 9.14 0.19 6.79
CA TYR A 15 9.16 -1.22 6.37
C TYR A 15 7.98 -1.66 5.50
N ALA A 16 6.89 -0.90 5.49
CA ALA A 16 5.67 -1.25 4.77
C ALA A 16 5.24 -0.14 3.83
N GLY A 17 4.55 -0.51 2.75
CA GLY A 17 4.09 0.45 1.74
C GLY A 17 3.26 1.60 2.29
N CYS A 18 2.35 1.32 3.23
CA CYS A 18 1.57 2.36 3.89
C CYS A 18 2.41 3.36 4.71
N MET A 19 3.55 2.92 5.27
CA MET A 19 4.47 3.82 5.97
C MET A 19 5.22 4.73 4.98
N GLN A 20 5.70 4.20 3.85
CA GLN A 20 6.31 5.00 2.80
C GLN A 20 5.32 6.04 2.26
N ARG A 21 4.08 5.65 1.97
CA ARG A 21 3.04 6.58 1.53
C ARG A 21 2.80 7.69 2.56
N THR A 22 2.64 7.35 3.85
CA THR A 22 2.46 8.32 4.94
C THR A 22 3.54 9.39 4.94
N VAL A 23 4.81 8.97 4.94
CA VAL A 23 5.96 9.87 4.99
C VAL A 23 5.97 10.80 3.80
N HIS A 24 5.88 10.23 2.60
CA HIS A 24 6.07 10.99 1.38
C HIS A 24 4.89 11.93 1.10
N ILE A 25 3.64 11.52 1.35
CA ILE A 25 2.51 12.45 1.23
C ILE A 25 2.68 13.62 2.20
N ALA A 26 3.00 13.35 3.47
CA ALA A 26 3.20 14.42 4.44
C ALA A 26 4.36 15.36 4.06
N ARG A 27 5.44 14.83 3.46
CA ARG A 27 6.56 15.63 2.92
C ARG A 27 6.12 16.50 1.74
N GLN A 28 5.37 15.93 0.81
CA GLN A 28 4.86 16.66 -0.37
C GLN A 28 3.80 17.71 -0.04
N LEU A 29 3.23 17.68 1.16
CA LEU A 29 2.34 18.74 1.66
C LEU A 29 3.08 19.95 2.25
N LYS A 30 4.38 19.84 2.60
CA LYS A 30 5.16 20.94 3.18
C LYS A 30 5.22 22.21 2.30
N PRO A 31 5.33 22.13 0.96
CA PRO A 31 5.26 23.31 0.10
C PRO A 31 3.94 24.09 0.22
N CYS A 32 2.85 23.45 0.62
CA CYS A 32 1.55 24.11 0.85
C CYS A 32 1.53 24.91 2.15
N GLY A 33 2.47 24.67 3.08
CA GLY A 33 2.56 25.38 4.36
C GLY A 33 2.96 24.51 5.54
N GLN A 34 2.44 24.83 6.72
CA GLN A 34 2.77 24.11 7.95
C GLN A 34 2.02 22.78 8.04
N VAL A 35 2.75 21.68 8.23
CA VAL A 35 2.17 20.34 8.44
C VAL A 35 2.32 19.94 9.89
N THR A 36 1.19 19.76 10.58
CA THR A 36 1.13 19.14 11.90
C THR A 36 0.79 17.65 11.70
N MET A 37 1.60 16.76 12.21
CA MET A 37 1.32 15.34 12.19
C MET A 37 0.63 14.90 13.49
N LEU A 38 -0.54 14.28 13.38
CA LEU A 38 -1.24 13.60 14.47
C LEU A 38 -1.19 12.09 14.24
N ALA A 39 -0.33 11.41 15.00
CA ALA A 39 -0.26 9.96 14.96
C ALA A 39 -1.22 9.34 15.98
N ILE A 40 -1.98 8.34 15.54
CA ILE A 40 -2.94 7.63 16.38
C ILE A 40 -2.63 6.14 16.37
N ASN A 41 -2.29 5.56 17.50
CA ASN A 41 -1.97 4.13 17.57
C ASN A 41 -2.13 3.60 19.00
N ARG A 42 -1.95 2.29 19.17
CA ARG A 42 -1.91 1.61 20.47
C ARG A 42 -0.55 1.67 21.14
N ARG A 43 0.50 1.73 20.35
CA ARG A 43 1.90 1.80 20.80
C ARG A 43 2.68 2.65 19.80
N PHE A 44 3.61 3.39 20.32
CA PHE A 44 4.58 4.15 19.55
C PHE A 44 5.97 3.70 19.97
N ASP A 45 6.86 3.45 19.02
CA ASP A 45 8.27 3.27 19.29
C ASP A 45 8.96 4.64 19.35
N SER A 46 10.01 4.74 20.18
CA SER A 46 10.72 6.00 20.44
C SER A 46 11.38 6.58 19.18
N ASP A 47 11.92 5.71 18.32
CA ASP A 47 12.70 6.16 17.16
C ASP A 47 11.77 6.78 16.10
N SER A 48 10.64 6.13 15.82
CA SER A 48 9.60 6.69 14.95
C SER A 48 9.07 8.03 15.46
N VAL A 49 8.85 8.16 16.77
CA VAL A 49 8.39 9.41 17.39
C VAL A 49 9.44 10.51 17.24
N ASN A 50 10.71 10.20 17.48
CA ASN A 50 11.81 11.18 17.36
C ASN A 50 11.96 11.67 15.92
N VAL A 51 11.91 10.78 14.93
CA VAL A 51 11.96 11.16 13.52
C VAL A 51 10.79 12.08 13.16
N CYS A 52 9.56 11.76 13.59
CA CYS A 52 8.41 12.61 13.35
C CYS A 52 8.55 14.01 13.97
N ARG A 53 9.07 14.10 15.20
CA ARG A 53 9.30 15.38 15.89
C ARG A 53 10.34 16.25 15.22
N GLN A 54 11.38 15.65 14.63
CA GLN A 54 12.40 16.37 13.89
C GLN A 54 11.93 16.84 12.52
N GLU A 55 11.05 16.06 11.89
CA GLU A 55 10.66 16.29 10.51
C GLU A 55 9.50 17.27 10.34
N PHE A 56 8.53 17.27 11.26
CA PHE A 56 7.31 18.09 11.13
C PHE A 56 7.29 19.28 12.07
N SER A 57 6.65 20.37 11.66
CA SER A 57 6.54 21.61 12.45
C SER A 57 5.88 21.36 13.81
N ARG A 58 5.02 20.39 13.91
CA ARG A 58 4.41 19.90 15.14
C ARG A 58 4.05 18.42 14.99
N PHE A 59 4.29 17.67 16.07
CA PHE A 59 3.92 16.26 16.16
C PHE A 59 3.17 16.00 17.47
N ASP A 60 1.96 15.49 17.35
CA ASP A 60 1.11 15.08 18.47
C ASP A 60 0.74 13.57 18.32
N GLN A 61 0.43 12.92 19.43
CA GLN A 61 0.08 11.50 19.45
C GLN A 61 -1.11 11.23 20.34
N ILE A 62 -2.00 10.33 19.88
CA ILE A 62 -3.12 9.83 20.65
C ILE A 62 -3.00 8.32 20.78
N LEU A 63 -2.97 7.83 22.01
CA LEU A 63 -3.03 6.41 22.32
C LEU A 63 -4.48 5.94 22.28
N LEU A 64 -4.79 5.10 21.31
CA LEU A 64 -6.11 4.50 21.19
C LEU A 64 -6.24 3.32 22.17
N ARG A 65 -7.27 3.35 23.01
CA ARG A 65 -7.61 2.18 23.85
C ARG A 65 -8.18 1.06 22.97
N SER A 66 -7.77 -0.16 23.27
CA SER A 66 -8.23 -1.35 22.55
C SER A 66 -9.58 -1.83 23.06
N TYR A 67 -10.39 -2.44 22.17
CA TYR A 67 -11.53 -3.27 22.61
C TYR A 67 -11.12 -4.48 23.46
N THR A 68 -9.84 -4.84 23.50
CA THR A 68 -9.31 -5.86 24.41
C THR A 68 -9.30 -5.39 25.86
N ASP A 69 -9.45 -4.10 26.12
CA ASP A 69 -9.61 -3.53 27.46
C ASP A 69 -11.04 -3.69 28.01
N PHE A 70 -11.98 -4.12 27.15
CA PHE A 70 -13.32 -4.52 27.56
C PHE A 70 -13.39 -6.04 27.78
N PRO A 71 -14.25 -6.56 28.67
CA PRO A 71 -14.42 -7.99 28.89
C PRO A 71 -14.63 -8.74 27.58
N LYS A 72 -13.73 -9.65 27.25
CA LYS A 72 -13.57 -10.32 25.94
C LYS A 72 -14.87 -10.80 25.28
N ARG A 73 -15.86 -11.28 26.07
CA ARG A 73 -17.10 -11.85 25.53
C ARG A 73 -18.11 -10.82 24.98
N ARG A 74 -18.28 -9.65 25.62
CA ARG A 74 -19.25 -8.62 25.17
C ARG A 74 -18.73 -7.78 24.02
N GLY A 75 -17.44 -7.39 24.05
CA GLY A 75 -16.84 -6.57 23.01
C GLY A 75 -16.74 -7.28 21.65
N GLU A 76 -16.48 -8.59 21.65
CA GLU A 76 -16.35 -9.38 20.42
C GLU A 76 -17.71 -9.67 19.75
N LEU A 77 -18.74 -9.92 20.56
CA LEU A 77 -20.12 -10.12 20.07
C LEU A 77 -20.68 -8.82 19.44
N LEU A 78 -20.54 -7.68 20.13
CA LEU A 78 -20.94 -6.38 19.63
C LEU A 78 -20.19 -6.00 18.35
N ARG A 79 -18.89 -6.33 18.27
CA ARG A 79 -18.06 -6.09 17.07
C ARG A 79 -18.51 -6.93 15.86
N LYS A 80 -18.94 -8.17 16.09
CA LYS A 80 -19.46 -9.07 15.04
C LYS A 80 -20.87 -8.66 14.58
N PHE A 81 -21.69 -8.12 15.47
CA PHE A 81 -23.05 -7.70 15.19
C PHE A 81 -23.18 -6.26 14.67
N HIS A 82 -22.16 -5.41 14.79
CA HIS A 82 -22.21 -4.07 14.20
C HIS A 82 -22.18 -4.16 12.67
N MET A 83 -23.37 -4.27 12.07
CA MET A 83 -23.56 -4.39 10.62
C MET A 83 -23.04 -3.20 9.81
N HIS A 84 -22.69 -2.09 10.45
CA HIS A 84 -22.32 -0.85 9.76
C HIS A 84 -20.80 -0.65 9.60
N TRP A 85 -19.95 -1.35 10.36
CA TRP A 85 -18.50 -1.11 10.37
C TRP A 85 -17.69 -2.39 10.14
N PRO A 86 -16.61 -2.32 9.32
CA PRO A 86 -15.68 -3.45 9.21
C PRO A 86 -15.06 -3.81 10.56
N THR A 87 -14.73 -5.05 10.75
CA THR A 87 -14.18 -5.58 12.01
C THR A 87 -12.89 -4.89 12.47
N LEU A 88 -12.15 -4.26 11.57
CA LEU A 88 -10.90 -3.55 11.87
C LEU A 88 -11.10 -2.10 12.36
N CYS A 89 -12.33 -1.60 12.35
CA CYS A 89 -12.61 -0.18 12.47
C CYS A 89 -13.42 0.19 13.72
N GLY A 90 -13.31 -0.49 14.81
CA GLY A 90 -14.20 -0.26 15.95
C GLY A 90 -13.54 0.39 17.18
N ILE A 91 -12.50 1.21 17.03
CA ILE A 91 -11.81 1.87 18.13
C ILE A 91 -12.23 3.35 18.15
N ARG A 92 -12.59 3.89 19.31
CA ARG A 92 -12.85 5.31 19.50
C ARG A 92 -11.75 5.95 20.33
N ALA A 93 -11.46 7.21 20.07
CA ALA A 93 -10.66 8.04 20.97
C ALA A 93 -11.39 8.22 22.31
N ASP A 94 -10.66 8.30 23.40
CA ASP A 94 -11.22 8.71 24.67
C ASP A 94 -11.51 10.23 24.67
N ARG A 95 -12.07 10.76 25.79
CA ARG A 95 -12.42 12.18 25.88
C ARG A 95 -11.23 13.10 25.67
N GLN A 96 -10.04 12.74 26.17
CA GLN A 96 -8.82 13.55 26.02
C GLN A 96 -8.33 13.53 24.57
N GLY A 97 -8.31 12.37 23.93
CA GLY A 97 -7.94 12.23 22.52
C GLY A 97 -8.92 12.95 21.59
N GLN A 98 -10.24 12.91 21.88
CA GLN A 98 -11.24 13.65 21.11
C GLN A 98 -11.03 15.17 21.29
N ALA A 99 -10.84 15.66 22.50
CA ALA A 99 -10.61 17.08 22.78
C ALA A 99 -9.32 17.62 22.13
N LEU A 100 -8.24 16.83 22.15
CA LEU A 100 -7.00 17.17 21.45
C LEU A 100 -7.23 17.27 19.94
N PHE A 101 -7.92 16.27 19.35
CA PHE A 101 -8.25 16.29 17.92
C PHE A 101 -9.10 17.51 17.54
N GLU A 102 -10.14 17.85 18.32
CA GLU A 102 -10.99 19.01 18.08
C GLU A 102 -10.21 20.33 18.17
N THR A 103 -9.31 20.46 19.17
CA THR A 103 -8.42 21.60 19.30
C THR A 103 -7.50 21.76 18.09
N LEU A 104 -6.89 20.67 17.63
CA LEU A 104 -6.04 20.68 16.44
C LEU A 104 -6.87 21.00 15.20
N ALA A 105 -8.00 20.34 15.02
CA ALA A 105 -8.89 20.57 13.87
C ALA A 105 -9.31 22.04 13.71
N ALA A 106 -9.61 22.72 14.83
CA ALA A 106 -9.97 24.14 14.84
C ALA A 106 -8.80 25.09 14.50
N GLN A 107 -7.55 24.64 14.64
CA GLN A 107 -6.33 25.44 14.37
C GLN A 107 -5.80 25.27 12.95
N HIS A 108 -6.40 24.39 12.13
CA HIS A 108 -5.91 24.02 10.81
C HIS A 108 -6.93 24.30 9.72
N ASP A 109 -6.43 24.65 8.53
CA ASP A 109 -7.25 24.99 7.37
C ASP A 109 -7.80 23.75 6.66
N VAL A 110 -7.04 22.64 6.70
CA VAL A 110 -7.36 21.34 6.06
C VAL A 110 -6.96 20.19 6.97
N ILE A 111 -7.80 19.15 7.04
CA ILE A 111 -7.46 17.89 7.70
C ILE A 111 -7.27 16.81 6.62
N TRP A 112 -6.11 16.19 6.60
CA TRP A 112 -5.80 15.05 5.72
C TRP A 112 -5.78 13.77 6.52
N PHE A 113 -6.71 12.87 6.26
CA PHE A 113 -6.73 11.54 6.87
C PHE A 113 -6.07 10.50 5.97
N HIS A 114 -5.06 9.82 6.49
CA HIS A 114 -4.48 8.65 5.85
C HIS A 114 -5.23 7.40 6.30
N THR A 115 -6.07 6.88 5.41
CA THR A 115 -7.04 5.80 5.54
C THR A 115 -8.28 6.11 6.40
N LEU A 116 -9.39 5.47 6.07
CA LEU A 116 -10.63 5.54 6.86
C LEU A 116 -10.42 5.17 8.32
N GLY A 117 -9.48 4.27 8.57
CA GLY A 117 -9.14 3.87 9.93
C GLY A 117 -8.56 5.01 10.79
N ALA A 118 -7.98 6.04 10.19
CA ALA A 118 -7.46 7.20 10.93
C ALA A 118 -8.57 8.18 11.32
N ALA A 119 -9.63 8.29 10.52
CA ALA A 119 -10.76 9.18 10.78
C ALA A 119 -11.78 8.60 11.77
N GLN A 120 -11.97 7.29 11.75
CA GLN A 120 -13.03 6.61 12.51
C GLN A 120 -13.00 6.77 14.03
N PRO A 121 -11.84 6.88 14.70
CA PRO A 121 -11.81 7.09 16.15
C PRO A 121 -12.49 8.39 16.61
N PHE A 122 -12.69 9.34 15.72
CA PHE A 122 -13.12 10.69 16.07
C PHE A 122 -14.54 11.02 15.63
N SER A 123 -15.18 11.91 16.40
CA SER A 123 -16.28 12.73 15.93
C SER A 123 -15.69 13.85 15.07
N LEU A 124 -16.01 13.86 13.78
CA LEU A 124 -15.36 14.77 12.82
C LEU A 124 -16.03 16.14 12.81
N PRO A 125 -15.23 17.24 12.66
CA PRO A 125 -15.76 18.59 12.56
C PRO A 125 -16.60 18.77 11.29
N ARG A 126 -17.51 19.75 11.30
CA ARG A 126 -18.32 20.12 10.13
C ARG A 126 -17.76 21.32 9.37
N THR A 127 -16.92 22.11 10.04
CA THR A 127 -16.43 23.40 9.53
C THR A 127 -15.08 23.31 8.82
N THR A 128 -14.20 22.39 9.25
CA THR A 128 -12.87 22.23 8.63
C THR A 128 -12.94 21.26 7.46
N PRO A 129 -12.56 21.67 6.25
CA PRO A 129 -12.56 20.81 5.09
C PRO A 129 -11.58 19.65 5.24
N MET A 130 -11.96 18.48 4.71
CA MET A 130 -11.25 17.23 4.94
C MET A 130 -10.93 16.51 3.64
N VAL A 131 -9.72 15.98 3.54
CA VAL A 131 -9.27 15.03 2.52
C VAL A 131 -9.26 13.62 3.12
N MET A 132 -9.80 12.65 2.40
CA MET A 132 -9.71 11.23 2.74
C MET A 132 -8.80 10.51 1.76
N ASP A 133 -7.64 10.11 2.20
CA ASP A 133 -6.76 9.20 1.44
C ASP A 133 -7.20 7.76 1.75
N LEU A 134 -7.82 7.10 0.78
CA LEU A 134 -8.26 5.71 0.94
C LEU A 134 -7.11 4.73 0.83
N ASP A 135 -5.98 5.13 0.19
CA ASP A 135 -4.86 4.26 -0.17
C ASP A 135 -5.36 3.10 -1.07
N ASP A 136 -5.70 1.96 -0.50
CA ASP A 136 -6.29 0.82 -1.19
C ASP A 136 -7.82 0.77 -1.03
N LEU A 137 -8.54 0.35 -2.08
CA LEU A 137 -9.95 -0.01 -1.94
C LEU A 137 -10.10 -1.38 -1.27
N ASN A 138 -10.42 -1.34 0.02
CA ASN A 138 -10.53 -2.56 0.82
C ASN A 138 -11.64 -3.49 0.33
N HIS A 139 -12.74 -2.95 -0.23
CA HIS A 139 -13.80 -3.80 -0.76
C HIS A 139 -13.31 -4.71 -1.88
N CYS A 140 -12.46 -4.20 -2.79
CA CYS A 140 -11.86 -4.99 -3.87
C CYS A 140 -10.97 -6.10 -3.33
N LYS A 141 -10.15 -5.80 -2.32
CA LYS A 141 -9.28 -6.78 -1.67
C LYS A 141 -10.08 -7.94 -1.06
N TYR A 142 -11.18 -7.64 -0.35
CA TYR A 142 -12.03 -8.67 0.24
C TYR A 142 -12.82 -9.46 -0.81
N GLU A 143 -13.30 -8.80 -1.86
CA GLU A 143 -13.99 -9.48 -2.98
C GLU A 143 -13.07 -10.47 -3.69
N GLN A 144 -11.85 -10.06 -4.03
CA GLN A 144 -10.86 -10.94 -4.64
C GLN A 144 -10.45 -12.07 -3.70
N SER A 145 -10.24 -11.78 -2.40
CA SER A 145 -9.97 -12.79 -1.39
C SER A 145 -11.07 -13.84 -1.30
N ALA A 146 -12.34 -13.45 -1.41
CA ALA A 146 -13.47 -14.38 -1.39
C ALA A 146 -13.42 -15.41 -2.53
N ARG A 147 -12.86 -15.04 -3.69
CA ARG A 147 -12.76 -15.93 -4.87
C ARG A 147 -11.78 -17.07 -4.68
N ILE A 148 -10.72 -16.86 -3.88
CA ILE A 148 -9.65 -17.85 -3.65
C ILE A 148 -9.84 -18.67 -2.35
N GLN A 149 -10.76 -18.24 -1.47
CA GLN A 149 -11.03 -18.98 -0.24
C GLN A 149 -11.74 -20.31 -0.50
N THR A 150 -11.21 -21.39 0.03
CA THR A 150 -11.76 -22.74 -0.12
C THR A 150 -12.94 -23.04 0.82
N THR A 151 -12.94 -22.41 2.01
CA THR A 151 -13.95 -22.65 3.04
C THR A 151 -15.12 -21.67 2.91
N LEU A 152 -16.35 -22.18 2.81
CA LEU A 152 -17.58 -21.39 2.67
C LEU A 152 -17.71 -20.28 3.76
N ARG A 153 -17.36 -20.60 5.02
CA ARG A 153 -17.38 -19.63 6.13
C ARG A 153 -16.49 -18.42 5.87
N PHE A 154 -15.26 -18.64 5.37
CA PHE A 154 -14.33 -17.54 5.06
C PHE A 154 -14.77 -16.77 3.82
N ARG A 155 -15.33 -17.44 2.80
CA ARG A 155 -15.92 -16.78 1.62
C ARG A 155 -17.05 -15.84 2.01
N LEU A 156 -18.02 -16.31 2.81
CA LEU A 156 -19.12 -15.47 3.31
C LEU A 156 -18.62 -14.30 4.16
N SER A 157 -17.65 -14.55 5.03
CA SER A 157 -17.04 -13.47 5.83
C SER A 157 -16.38 -12.41 4.95
N ALA A 158 -15.66 -12.81 3.91
CA ALA A 158 -15.01 -11.90 2.98
C ALA A 158 -16.04 -11.08 2.18
N HIS A 159 -17.14 -11.67 1.70
CA HIS A 159 -18.23 -10.95 1.03
C HIS A 159 -18.90 -9.92 1.95
N VAL A 160 -19.16 -10.27 3.22
CA VAL A 160 -19.71 -9.33 4.21
C VAL A 160 -18.74 -8.17 4.45
N GLN A 161 -17.44 -8.45 4.56
CA GLN A 161 -16.43 -7.39 4.71
C GLN A 161 -16.36 -6.51 3.45
N SER A 162 -16.36 -7.09 2.26
CA SER A 162 -16.39 -6.34 1.00
C SER A 162 -17.58 -5.38 0.96
N TYR A 163 -18.80 -5.86 1.26
CA TYR A 163 -19.99 -5.01 1.29
C TYR A 163 -19.87 -3.83 2.28
N LYS A 164 -19.37 -4.11 3.51
CA LYS A 164 -19.18 -3.07 4.53
C LYS A 164 -18.17 -2.01 4.09
N TRP A 165 -17.04 -2.42 3.53
CA TRP A 165 -16.02 -1.50 3.03
C TRP A 165 -16.54 -0.69 1.86
N LYS A 166 -17.20 -1.31 0.89
CA LYS A 166 -17.79 -0.61 -0.27
C LYS A 166 -18.77 0.50 0.16
N ARG A 167 -19.56 0.24 1.19
CA ARG A 167 -20.45 1.25 1.77
C ARG A 167 -19.66 2.42 2.36
N LEU A 168 -18.63 2.14 3.18
CA LEU A 168 -17.84 3.19 3.82
C LEU A 168 -17.04 4.03 2.82
N GLU A 169 -16.47 3.39 1.81
CA GLU A 169 -15.73 4.06 0.75
C GLU A 169 -16.65 4.96 -0.09
N ARG A 170 -17.88 4.54 -0.36
CA ARG A 170 -18.90 5.40 -0.99
C ARG A 170 -19.41 6.52 -0.07
N GLU A 171 -19.54 6.28 1.21
CA GLU A 171 -19.89 7.31 2.18
C GLU A 171 -18.79 8.37 2.30
N ALA A 172 -17.52 8.00 2.08
CA ALA A 172 -16.41 8.95 2.04
C ALA A 172 -16.60 10.02 0.95
N LEU A 173 -17.12 9.68 -0.22
CA LEU A 173 -17.42 10.65 -1.28
C LEU A 173 -18.46 11.69 -0.90
N LYS A 174 -19.34 11.37 0.03
CA LYS A 174 -20.36 12.33 0.52
C LYS A 174 -19.84 13.20 1.66
N ARG A 175 -18.93 12.66 2.45
CA ARG A 175 -18.48 13.29 3.69
C ARG A 175 -17.25 14.17 3.55
N TYR A 176 -16.32 13.79 2.65
CA TYR A 176 -15.04 14.47 2.48
C TYR A 176 -15.08 15.40 1.27
N ALA A 177 -14.39 16.53 1.37
CA ALA A 177 -14.29 17.51 0.29
C ALA A 177 -13.47 16.97 -0.89
N ALA A 178 -12.46 16.13 -0.61
CA ALA A 178 -11.75 15.35 -1.61
C ALA A 178 -11.48 13.94 -1.11
N VAL A 179 -11.40 12.99 -2.05
CA VAL A 179 -11.01 11.61 -1.82
C VAL A 179 -9.80 11.30 -2.69
N VAL A 180 -8.81 10.63 -2.11
CA VAL A 180 -7.57 10.25 -2.80
C VAL A 180 -7.52 8.74 -2.93
N VAL A 181 -7.16 8.25 -4.10
CA VAL A 181 -6.98 6.83 -4.43
C VAL A 181 -5.66 6.60 -5.14
N CYS A 182 -5.20 5.33 -5.20
CA CYS A 182 -3.90 5.00 -5.77
C CYS A 182 -3.86 4.82 -7.29
N SER A 183 -5.01 4.66 -7.96
CA SER A 183 -5.03 4.37 -9.39
C SER A 183 -6.27 4.91 -10.10
N GLU A 184 -6.19 5.07 -11.41
CA GLU A 184 -7.35 5.41 -12.24
C GLU A 184 -8.42 4.32 -12.18
N GLN A 185 -8.03 3.05 -12.06
CA GLN A 185 -8.96 1.94 -11.89
C GLN A 185 -9.77 2.11 -10.59
N ASP A 186 -9.10 2.49 -9.48
CA ASP A 186 -9.78 2.76 -8.21
C ASP A 186 -10.74 3.95 -8.33
N LYS A 187 -10.35 5.01 -9.04
CA LYS A 187 -11.23 6.15 -9.31
C LYS A 187 -12.48 5.73 -10.06
N GLN A 188 -12.36 4.91 -11.10
CA GLN A 188 -13.49 4.40 -11.88
C GLN A 188 -14.41 3.48 -11.05
N LEU A 189 -13.84 2.64 -10.19
CA LEU A 189 -14.61 1.76 -9.28
C LEU A 189 -15.44 2.55 -8.26
N LEU A 190 -15.03 3.76 -7.91
CA LEU A 190 -15.78 4.68 -7.06
C LEU A 190 -16.77 5.58 -7.83
N GLY A 191 -16.82 5.49 -9.15
CA GLY A 191 -17.78 6.23 -9.99
C GLY A 191 -17.21 7.41 -10.75
N GLY A 192 -15.88 7.63 -10.72
CA GLY A 192 -15.19 8.63 -11.54
C GLY A 192 -15.42 10.10 -11.13
N ASP A 193 -15.96 10.37 -9.92
CA ASP A 193 -16.28 11.71 -9.41
C ASP A 193 -15.06 12.65 -9.47
N ASP A 194 -15.29 13.94 -9.78
CA ASP A 194 -14.23 14.95 -9.94
C ASP A 194 -13.50 15.26 -8.64
N LYS A 195 -14.12 15.04 -7.50
CA LYS A 195 -13.45 15.16 -6.19
C LYS A 195 -12.52 13.98 -5.86
N ILE A 196 -12.41 12.96 -6.74
CA ILE A 196 -11.48 11.85 -6.58
C ILE A 196 -10.16 12.18 -7.29
N PHE A 197 -9.12 12.36 -6.50
CA PHE A 197 -7.75 12.59 -6.97
C PHE A 197 -6.98 11.27 -7.02
N VAL A 198 -6.30 11.03 -8.13
CA VAL A 198 -5.40 9.89 -8.26
C VAL A 198 -4.00 10.30 -7.81
N VAL A 199 -3.56 9.69 -6.73
CA VAL A 199 -2.23 9.85 -6.13
C VAL A 199 -1.64 8.46 -5.97
N PRO A 200 -0.94 7.94 -6.99
CA PRO A 200 -0.35 6.61 -6.91
C PRO A 200 0.71 6.53 -5.79
N ASN A 201 1.07 5.32 -5.40
CA ASN A 201 2.26 5.13 -4.60
C ASN A 201 3.48 5.45 -5.46
N GLY A 202 4.45 6.12 -4.85
CA GLY A 202 5.72 6.46 -5.47
C GLY A 202 6.88 5.66 -4.90
N PHE A 203 8.03 5.87 -5.50
CA PHE A 203 9.29 5.38 -4.96
C PHE A 203 10.37 6.47 -5.08
N THR A 204 11.41 6.36 -4.27
CA THR A 204 12.51 7.34 -4.28
C THR A 204 13.32 7.18 -5.56
N LEU A 205 13.54 8.27 -6.27
CA LEU A 205 14.43 8.29 -7.42
C LEU A 205 15.87 8.10 -6.94
N PRO A 206 16.61 7.08 -7.41
CA PRO A 206 18.03 6.96 -7.15
C PRO A 206 18.81 8.16 -7.71
N ALA A 207 19.95 8.49 -7.08
CA ALA A 207 20.80 9.61 -7.52
C ALA A 207 21.28 9.44 -8.98
N GLU A 208 21.55 8.19 -9.36
CA GLU A 208 21.95 7.82 -10.72
C GLU A 208 21.11 6.64 -11.20
N LYS A 209 20.89 6.55 -12.52
CA LYS A 209 20.25 5.37 -13.10
C LYS A 209 21.14 4.16 -12.82
N PRO A 210 20.60 3.12 -12.16
CA PRO A 210 21.36 1.89 -11.97
C PRO A 210 21.77 1.29 -13.31
N THR A 211 23.00 0.83 -13.41
CA THR A 211 23.46 0.13 -14.60
C THR A 211 22.79 -1.24 -14.65
N CYS A 212 22.19 -1.58 -15.77
CA CYS A 212 21.74 -2.93 -16.03
C CYS A 212 23.01 -3.78 -16.27
N GLY A 213 23.65 -4.22 -15.21
CA GLY A 213 24.74 -5.21 -15.29
C GLY A 213 24.16 -6.56 -15.75
N PRO A 214 25.00 -7.50 -16.25
CA PRO A 214 24.50 -8.82 -16.61
C PRO A 214 23.95 -9.49 -15.34
N PRO A 215 22.61 -9.77 -15.29
CA PRO A 215 22.04 -10.47 -14.15
C PRO A 215 22.60 -11.90 -14.08
N ASP A 216 22.59 -12.47 -12.90
CA ASP A 216 22.84 -13.91 -12.77
C ASP A 216 21.64 -14.67 -13.39
N PRO A 217 21.85 -15.42 -14.48
CA PRO A 217 20.76 -16.08 -15.19
C PRO A 217 20.06 -17.17 -14.36
N LEU A 218 20.63 -17.54 -13.22
CA LEU A 218 20.07 -18.55 -12.32
C LEU A 218 19.35 -17.93 -11.10
N ARG A 219 19.21 -16.61 -11.04
CA ARG A 219 18.59 -15.93 -9.90
C ARG A 219 17.28 -15.26 -10.28
N LEU A 220 16.19 -15.71 -9.65
CA LEU A 220 14.94 -14.96 -9.52
C LEU A 220 14.89 -14.29 -8.16
N GLY A 221 14.16 -13.18 -8.04
CA GLY A 221 14.04 -12.47 -6.79
C GLY A 221 12.60 -12.26 -6.33
N PHE A 222 12.39 -12.26 -5.03
CA PHE A 222 11.12 -11.94 -4.40
C PHE A 222 11.36 -11.07 -3.18
N ILE A 223 10.86 -9.82 -3.19
CA ILE A 223 10.94 -8.92 -2.04
C ILE A 223 9.58 -8.82 -1.36
N SER A 224 9.53 -9.07 -0.04
CA SER A 224 8.23 -9.13 0.62
C SER A 224 8.26 -9.14 2.14
N HIS A 225 7.17 -8.65 2.72
CA HIS A 225 6.80 -8.91 4.11
C HIS A 225 5.77 -10.05 4.14
N LEU A 226 6.16 -11.25 4.55
CA LEU A 226 5.33 -12.46 4.48
C LEU A 226 4.21 -12.54 5.55
N ALA A 227 4.18 -11.64 6.53
CA ALA A 227 3.00 -11.49 7.39
C ALA A 227 1.78 -10.92 6.63
N TYR A 228 2.00 -10.29 5.46
CA TYR A 228 0.90 -9.81 4.63
C TYR A 228 0.36 -10.95 3.76
N GLY A 229 -0.91 -11.30 3.97
CA GLY A 229 -1.56 -12.46 3.35
C GLY A 229 -1.36 -12.58 1.83
N PRO A 230 -1.62 -11.56 1.01
CA PRO A 230 -1.41 -11.63 -0.44
C PRO A 230 0.01 -12.02 -0.86
N ASN A 231 1.04 -11.57 -0.13
CA ASN A 231 2.42 -11.94 -0.42
C ASN A 231 2.69 -13.41 -0.09
N ARG A 232 2.20 -13.85 1.06
CA ARG A 232 2.34 -15.24 1.50
C ARG A 232 1.65 -16.19 0.53
N ASP A 233 0.38 -15.91 0.21
CA ASP A 233 -0.43 -16.77 -0.66
C ASP A 233 0.11 -16.78 -2.10
N GLY A 234 0.69 -15.66 -2.56
CA GLY A 234 1.40 -15.56 -3.82
C GLY A 234 2.66 -16.42 -3.86
N LEU A 235 3.46 -16.40 -2.79
CA LEU A 235 4.67 -17.25 -2.71
C LEU A 235 4.30 -18.74 -2.64
N ILE A 236 3.19 -19.11 -1.96
CA ILE A 236 2.67 -20.48 -1.95
C ILE A 236 2.30 -20.92 -3.37
N TRP A 237 1.51 -20.10 -4.08
CA TRP A 237 1.11 -20.39 -5.45
C TRP A 237 2.32 -20.52 -6.38
N PHE A 238 3.33 -19.64 -6.26
CA PHE A 238 4.57 -19.73 -7.02
C PHE A 238 5.32 -21.02 -6.70
N ARG A 239 5.54 -21.34 -5.42
CA ARG A 239 6.23 -22.55 -4.97
C ARG A 239 5.57 -23.83 -5.47
N ASP A 240 4.24 -23.90 -5.36
CA ASP A 240 3.52 -25.15 -5.58
C ASP A 240 3.17 -25.38 -7.07
N ARG A 241 3.00 -24.30 -7.85
CA ARG A 241 2.48 -24.39 -9.22
C ARG A 241 3.47 -23.93 -10.30
N ILE A 242 4.40 -23.04 -10.00
CA ILE A 242 5.31 -22.45 -10.98
C ILE A 242 6.74 -22.98 -10.80
N TRP A 243 7.21 -23.00 -9.58
CA TRP A 243 8.57 -23.37 -9.27
C TRP A 243 8.98 -24.76 -9.78
N PRO A 244 8.15 -25.83 -9.68
CA PRO A 244 8.45 -27.13 -10.24
C PRO A 244 8.66 -27.10 -11.77
N LEU A 245 7.92 -26.24 -12.49
CA LEU A 245 8.07 -26.06 -13.94
C LEU A 245 9.42 -25.44 -14.30
N ILE A 246 9.83 -24.42 -13.54
CA ILE A 246 11.12 -23.75 -13.71
C ILE A 246 12.27 -24.72 -13.39
N ARG A 247 12.20 -25.42 -12.27
CA ARG A 247 13.25 -26.36 -11.82
C ARG A 247 13.43 -27.55 -12.75
N ARG A 248 12.39 -27.99 -13.43
CA ARG A 248 12.48 -29.05 -14.44
C ARG A 248 13.37 -28.65 -15.61
N GLU A 249 13.28 -27.40 -16.07
CA GLU A 249 14.06 -26.86 -17.20
C GLU A 249 15.45 -26.35 -16.77
N LYS A 250 15.52 -25.74 -15.58
CA LYS A 250 16.77 -25.20 -15.00
C LYS A 250 16.94 -25.67 -13.54
N PRO A 251 17.49 -26.87 -13.30
CA PRO A 251 17.63 -27.46 -11.96
C PRO A 251 18.44 -26.62 -10.97
N ASN A 252 19.34 -25.77 -11.44
CA ASN A 252 20.20 -24.93 -10.61
C ASN A 252 19.61 -23.52 -10.36
N MET A 253 18.39 -23.25 -10.85
CA MET A 253 17.72 -21.97 -10.57
C MET A 253 17.49 -21.79 -9.08
N CYS A 254 17.73 -20.59 -8.55
CA CYS A 254 17.40 -20.22 -7.18
C CYS A 254 16.42 -19.04 -7.12
N LEU A 255 15.58 -19.01 -6.08
CA LEU A 255 14.74 -17.89 -5.72
C LEU A 255 15.32 -17.18 -4.49
N ARG A 256 15.80 -15.98 -4.68
CA ARG A 256 16.30 -15.09 -3.62
C ARG A 256 15.15 -14.38 -2.94
N ILE A 257 14.98 -14.58 -1.64
CA ILE A 257 13.86 -14.01 -0.88
C ILE A 257 14.40 -12.98 0.10
N VAL A 258 14.04 -11.72 -0.13
CA VAL A 258 14.40 -10.57 0.73
C VAL A 258 13.17 -10.09 1.48
N GLY A 259 13.33 -9.78 2.77
CA GLY A 259 12.32 -9.17 3.60
C GLY A 259 12.12 -9.86 4.94
N ARG A 260 11.07 -9.45 5.66
CA ARG A 260 10.77 -10.00 6.98
C ARG A 260 9.82 -11.17 6.88
N ILE A 261 10.21 -12.28 7.49
CA ILE A 261 9.38 -13.49 7.60
C ILE A 261 9.07 -13.70 9.08
N PRO A 262 7.81 -14.01 9.45
CA PRO A 262 7.50 -14.49 10.79
C PRO A 262 8.36 -15.73 11.09
N SER A 263 8.88 -15.82 12.31
CA SER A 263 9.64 -16.99 12.76
C SER A 263 8.85 -18.28 12.50
N ASP A 264 9.53 -19.28 11.97
CA ASP A 264 9.00 -20.62 11.70
C ASP A 264 8.05 -20.72 10.47
N ASN A 265 8.61 -20.46 9.30
CA ASN A 265 7.81 -20.46 8.08
C ASN A 265 8.32 -21.53 7.10
N ASP A 266 7.60 -22.66 6.99
CA ASP A 266 7.86 -23.73 6.02
C ASP A 266 7.79 -23.26 4.55
N LEU A 267 7.26 -22.06 4.31
CA LEU A 267 7.08 -21.49 2.98
C LEU A 267 8.39 -21.25 2.23
N ILE A 268 9.47 -21.00 2.98
CA ILE A 268 10.80 -20.73 2.41
C ILE A 268 11.67 -21.98 2.32
N ARG A 269 11.17 -23.14 2.78
CA ARG A 269 11.91 -24.40 2.83
C ARG A 269 11.74 -25.23 1.54
N ALA A 270 11.67 -24.60 0.38
CA ALA A 270 11.69 -25.31 -0.88
C ALA A 270 13.13 -25.39 -1.43
N GLU A 271 13.43 -26.48 -2.14
CA GLU A 271 14.73 -26.63 -2.80
C GLU A 271 14.98 -25.48 -3.78
N GLY A 272 16.12 -24.83 -3.68
CA GLY A 272 16.49 -23.65 -4.46
C GLY A 272 15.89 -22.34 -3.96
N PHE A 273 15.20 -22.31 -2.81
CA PHE A 273 14.80 -21.07 -2.15
C PHE A 273 15.90 -20.65 -1.18
N GLU A 274 16.35 -19.40 -1.30
CA GLU A 274 17.39 -18.81 -0.47
C GLU A 274 16.86 -17.57 0.23
N TYR A 275 16.62 -17.69 1.53
CA TYR A 275 16.15 -16.58 2.36
C TYR A 275 17.34 -15.74 2.87
N LEU A 276 17.34 -14.46 2.52
CA LEU A 276 18.40 -13.51 2.85
C LEU A 276 18.09 -12.63 4.08
N GLY A 277 16.86 -12.73 4.60
CA GLY A 277 16.46 -11.85 5.65
C GLY A 277 16.09 -10.44 5.18
N TYR A 278 16.01 -9.51 6.14
CA TYR A 278 15.81 -8.11 5.86
C TYR A 278 17.15 -7.47 5.48
N ILE A 279 17.17 -6.78 4.36
CA ILE A 279 18.31 -6.02 3.85
C ILE A 279 17.87 -4.55 3.79
N ASP A 280 18.63 -3.64 4.41
CA ASP A 280 18.30 -2.21 4.46
C ASP A 280 18.28 -1.59 3.05
N ASP A 281 19.33 -1.82 2.27
CA ASP A 281 19.40 -1.47 0.85
C ASP A 281 19.64 -2.71 -0.01
N PRO A 282 18.59 -3.29 -0.60
CA PRO A 282 18.72 -4.48 -1.42
C PRO A 282 19.14 -4.19 -2.88
N THR A 283 19.62 -3.00 -3.20
CA THR A 283 19.90 -2.59 -4.59
C THR A 283 20.84 -3.52 -5.30
N GLU A 284 22.00 -3.84 -4.73
CA GLU A 284 22.98 -4.75 -5.34
C GLU A 284 22.43 -6.17 -5.53
N GLU A 285 21.63 -6.64 -4.59
CA GLU A 285 21.00 -7.97 -4.69
C GLU A 285 19.96 -7.99 -5.82
N ILE A 286 19.08 -6.98 -5.88
CA ILE A 286 18.01 -6.89 -6.90
C ILE A 286 18.60 -6.75 -8.30
N GLN A 287 19.68 -6.03 -8.49
CA GLN A 287 20.35 -5.88 -9.79
C GLN A 287 20.93 -7.18 -10.34
N ARG A 288 21.18 -8.17 -9.48
CA ARG A 288 21.65 -9.50 -9.88
C ARG A 288 20.53 -10.45 -10.30
N TRP A 289 19.27 -10.08 -10.12
CA TRP A 289 18.15 -10.95 -10.47
C TRP A 289 17.84 -10.88 -11.97
N SER A 290 17.67 -12.02 -12.60
CA SER A 290 17.16 -12.09 -13.97
C SER A 290 15.73 -11.58 -14.07
N ALA A 291 14.93 -11.70 -12.99
CA ALA A 291 13.64 -11.06 -12.83
C ALA A 291 13.21 -11.01 -11.36
N MET A 292 12.48 -9.96 -10.99
CA MET A 292 11.67 -9.94 -9.79
C MET A 292 10.30 -10.57 -10.07
N ILE A 293 9.89 -11.53 -9.25
CA ILE A 293 8.56 -12.12 -9.35
C ILE A 293 7.55 -11.41 -8.45
N VAL A 294 6.35 -11.19 -8.96
CA VAL A 294 5.21 -10.58 -8.23
C VAL A 294 3.96 -11.44 -8.41
N PRO A 295 3.93 -12.65 -7.86
CA PRO A 295 2.89 -13.65 -8.07
C PRO A 295 1.67 -13.43 -7.16
N ILE A 296 1.16 -12.21 -7.06
CA ILE A 296 0.12 -11.80 -6.10
C ILE A 296 -1.28 -12.20 -6.62
N PRO A 297 -2.04 -13.02 -5.89
CA PRO A 297 -3.33 -13.52 -6.36
C PRO A 297 -4.51 -12.61 -6.03
N TYR A 298 -4.36 -11.67 -5.08
CA TYR A 298 -5.40 -10.71 -4.69
C TYR A 298 -4.80 -9.51 -3.95
N GLY A 299 -5.55 -8.41 -3.91
CA GLY A 299 -5.18 -7.18 -3.18
C GLY A 299 -5.50 -5.93 -4.00
N GLY A 300 -5.49 -4.77 -3.36
CA GLY A 300 -5.69 -3.44 -3.96
C GLY A 300 -4.41 -2.61 -4.00
N GLY A 301 -4.52 -1.41 -4.54
CA GLY A 301 -3.47 -0.39 -4.55
C GLY A 301 -2.26 -0.66 -5.46
N THR A 302 -1.44 0.35 -5.62
CA THR A 302 -0.20 0.29 -6.42
C THR A 302 0.85 -0.58 -5.72
N ARG A 303 1.45 -1.52 -6.43
CA ARG A 303 2.47 -2.41 -5.88
C ARG A 303 3.83 -1.75 -5.81
N ILE A 304 4.20 -1.23 -4.65
CA ILE A 304 5.49 -0.56 -4.40
C ILE A 304 6.69 -1.44 -4.81
N LYS A 305 6.62 -2.76 -4.64
CA LYS A 305 7.70 -3.67 -5.06
C LYS A 305 7.98 -3.65 -6.56
N ILE A 306 7.00 -3.36 -7.41
CA ILE A 306 7.20 -3.17 -8.84
C ILE A 306 7.95 -1.86 -9.09
N LEU A 307 7.58 -0.80 -8.38
CA LEU A 307 8.29 0.48 -8.48
C LEU A 307 9.71 0.37 -7.94
N ASP A 308 9.91 -0.42 -6.90
CA ASP A 308 11.23 -0.76 -6.37
C ASP A 308 12.10 -1.50 -7.44
N ALA A 309 11.53 -2.51 -8.12
CA ALA A 309 12.20 -3.17 -9.24
C ALA A 309 12.50 -2.21 -10.39
N PHE A 310 11.55 -1.37 -10.78
CA PHE A 310 11.72 -0.37 -11.85
C PHE A 310 12.84 0.61 -11.51
N SER A 311 12.88 1.11 -10.26
CA SER A 311 13.91 2.04 -9.79
C SER A 311 15.32 1.45 -9.76
N LYS A 312 15.44 0.12 -9.83
CA LYS A 312 16.70 -0.63 -9.82
C LYS A 312 17.01 -1.33 -11.14
N CYS A 313 16.27 -0.98 -12.20
CA CYS A 313 16.39 -1.59 -13.53
C CYS A 313 16.29 -3.13 -13.49
N CYS A 314 15.41 -3.68 -12.67
CA CYS A 314 15.16 -5.12 -12.58
C CYS A 314 13.89 -5.49 -13.36
N PRO A 315 13.96 -6.44 -14.31
CA PRO A 315 12.77 -6.91 -15.03
C PRO A 315 11.73 -7.52 -14.08
N VAL A 316 10.45 -7.40 -14.42
CA VAL A 316 9.35 -7.89 -13.58
C VAL A 316 8.50 -8.91 -14.31
N VAL A 317 8.23 -10.03 -13.66
CA VAL A 317 7.17 -10.98 -14.03
C VAL A 317 6.08 -10.93 -12.95
N ALA A 318 4.87 -10.58 -13.32
CA ALA A 318 3.78 -10.38 -12.39
C ALA A 318 2.49 -11.06 -12.83
N THR A 319 1.58 -11.32 -11.89
CA THR A 319 0.17 -11.56 -12.23
C THR A 319 -0.50 -10.24 -12.60
N SER A 320 -1.63 -10.29 -13.31
CA SER A 320 -2.42 -9.09 -13.63
C SER A 320 -2.83 -8.33 -12.36
N ILE A 321 -3.18 -9.05 -11.28
CA ILE A 321 -3.45 -8.47 -9.97
C ILE A 321 -2.17 -7.98 -9.29
N GLY A 322 -1.05 -8.66 -9.51
CA GLY A 322 0.26 -8.24 -9.03
C GLY A 322 0.70 -6.89 -9.60
N ALA A 323 0.32 -6.56 -10.82
CA ALA A 323 0.62 -5.28 -11.50
C ALA A 323 -0.53 -4.26 -11.41
N TYR A 324 -1.59 -4.55 -10.66
CA TYR A 324 -2.73 -3.65 -10.52
C TYR A 324 -2.29 -2.25 -10.06
N GLY A 325 -2.88 -1.22 -10.68
CA GLY A 325 -2.59 0.18 -10.38
C GLY A 325 -1.31 0.74 -11.01
N ILE A 326 -0.50 -0.09 -11.69
CA ILE A 326 0.64 0.37 -12.48
C ILE A 326 0.18 0.64 -13.92
N GLN A 327 0.37 1.88 -14.40
CA GLN A 327 0.03 2.30 -15.77
C GLN A 327 1.13 1.84 -16.74
N GLY A 328 1.42 0.55 -16.77
CA GLY A 328 2.40 -0.05 -17.66
C GLY A 328 1.75 -1.00 -18.65
N GLU A 329 2.50 -1.39 -19.68
CA GLU A 329 2.08 -2.27 -20.77
C GLU A 329 2.81 -3.60 -20.68
N HIS A 330 2.04 -4.70 -20.81
CA HIS A 330 2.60 -6.04 -20.94
C HIS A 330 3.52 -6.14 -22.14
N GLY A 331 4.68 -6.77 -21.96
CA GLY A 331 5.69 -6.93 -23.01
C GLY A 331 6.57 -5.71 -23.24
N ARG A 332 6.26 -4.57 -22.62
CA ARG A 332 7.06 -3.35 -22.71
C ARG A 332 7.71 -2.98 -21.38
N HIS A 333 6.91 -2.89 -20.30
CA HIS A 333 7.41 -2.47 -18.98
C HIS A 333 7.54 -3.63 -18.00
N PHE A 334 6.77 -4.68 -18.20
CA PHE A 334 6.76 -5.92 -17.42
C PHE A 334 6.13 -7.06 -18.22
N LEU A 335 6.23 -8.28 -17.71
CA LEU A 335 5.54 -9.44 -18.26
C LEU A 335 4.41 -9.87 -17.33
N LEU A 336 3.20 -10.03 -17.89
CA LEU A 336 2.01 -10.45 -17.14
C LEU A 336 1.64 -11.88 -17.48
N ALA A 337 1.45 -12.69 -16.45
CA ALA A 337 0.96 -14.06 -16.57
C ALA A 337 0.15 -14.47 -15.34
N ASP A 338 -1.09 -14.91 -15.57
CA ASP A 338 -1.96 -15.46 -14.52
C ASP A 338 -1.96 -16.99 -14.54
N GLU A 339 -1.49 -17.61 -15.63
CA GLU A 339 -1.34 -19.05 -15.78
C GLU A 339 0.06 -19.53 -15.36
N PRO A 340 0.18 -20.61 -14.55
CA PRO A 340 1.47 -21.07 -14.03
C PRO A 340 2.52 -21.36 -15.11
N GLN A 341 2.14 -22.04 -16.21
CA GLN A 341 3.06 -22.35 -17.28
C GLN A 341 3.61 -21.08 -17.93
N LYS A 342 2.72 -20.13 -18.26
CA LYS A 342 3.12 -18.87 -18.88
C LYS A 342 4.02 -18.03 -17.96
N PHE A 343 3.75 -18.06 -16.66
CA PHE A 343 4.60 -17.37 -15.67
C PHE A 343 6.01 -18.01 -15.64
N ALA A 344 6.09 -19.33 -15.62
CA ALA A 344 7.35 -20.08 -15.69
C ALA A 344 8.10 -19.77 -17.00
N ASP A 345 7.40 -19.79 -18.14
CA ASP A 345 8.01 -19.50 -19.45
C ASP A 345 8.65 -18.11 -19.48
N TYR A 346 8.01 -17.11 -18.90
CA TYR A 346 8.56 -15.74 -18.80
C TYR A 346 9.79 -15.68 -17.88
N CYS A 347 9.78 -16.36 -16.75
CA CYS A 347 10.96 -16.44 -15.87
C CYS A 347 12.13 -17.11 -16.60
N LEU A 348 11.89 -18.21 -17.30
CA LEU A 348 12.90 -18.93 -18.08
C LEU A 348 13.41 -18.11 -19.27
N MET A 349 12.53 -17.40 -19.95
CA MET A 349 12.90 -16.50 -21.05
C MET A 349 13.85 -15.41 -20.57
N LEU A 350 13.50 -14.67 -19.50
CA LEU A 350 14.36 -13.60 -18.96
C LEU A 350 15.70 -14.14 -18.44
N SER A 351 15.69 -15.33 -17.88
CA SER A 351 16.90 -16.04 -17.46
C SER A 351 17.82 -16.46 -18.63
N SER A 352 17.28 -16.62 -19.83
CA SER A 352 18.02 -17.07 -21.01
C SER A 352 18.31 -15.96 -22.02
N GLN A 353 17.62 -14.82 -21.91
CA GLN A 353 17.69 -13.68 -22.82
C GLN A 353 17.88 -12.38 -22.01
N PRO A 354 19.07 -12.14 -21.44
CA PRO A 354 19.31 -10.96 -20.61
C PRO A 354 19.09 -9.64 -21.35
N GLU A 355 19.34 -9.58 -22.67
CA GLU A 355 19.09 -8.39 -23.47
C GLU A 355 17.59 -8.02 -23.46
N ARG A 356 16.70 -9.00 -23.51
CA ARG A 356 15.26 -8.78 -23.42
C ARG A 356 14.87 -8.26 -22.02
N GLY A 357 15.53 -8.77 -20.99
CA GLY A 357 15.40 -8.25 -19.62
C GLY A 357 15.82 -6.78 -19.53
N CYS A 358 16.95 -6.41 -20.07
CA CYS A 358 17.44 -5.03 -20.08
C CYS A 358 16.48 -4.08 -20.84
N GLN A 359 15.96 -4.49 -22.00
CA GLN A 359 14.97 -3.68 -22.73
C GLN A 359 13.71 -3.39 -21.89
N LEU A 360 13.15 -4.43 -21.23
CA LEU A 360 12.00 -4.25 -20.34
C LEU A 360 12.34 -3.34 -19.15
N ALA A 361 13.51 -3.49 -18.56
CA ALA A 361 13.97 -2.70 -17.43
C ALA A 361 14.19 -1.22 -17.81
N ASP A 362 14.72 -0.93 -19.00
CA ASP A 362 14.91 0.43 -19.49
C ASP A 362 13.58 1.15 -19.73
N GLU A 363 12.62 0.49 -20.37
CA GLU A 363 11.26 1.04 -20.57
C GLU A 363 10.54 1.22 -19.22
N ALA A 364 10.69 0.27 -18.31
CA ALA A 364 10.13 0.37 -16.96
C ALA A 364 10.75 1.51 -16.15
N TRP A 365 12.05 1.73 -16.25
CA TRP A 365 12.74 2.89 -15.67
C TRP A 365 12.20 4.23 -16.22
N ALA A 366 12.03 4.32 -17.54
CA ALA A 366 11.48 5.53 -18.16
C ALA A 366 10.08 5.85 -17.63
N LEU A 367 9.20 4.83 -17.56
CA LEU A 367 7.87 4.95 -16.97
C LEU A 367 7.92 5.35 -15.50
N PHE A 368 8.84 4.78 -14.73
CA PHE A 368 9.04 5.12 -13.31
C PHE A 368 9.43 6.59 -13.15
N CYS A 369 10.39 7.08 -13.91
CA CYS A 369 10.84 8.47 -13.86
C CYS A 369 9.74 9.46 -14.30
N GLU A 370 8.92 9.07 -15.27
CA GLU A 370 7.81 9.89 -15.76
C GLU A 370 6.68 10.05 -14.75
N LYS A 371 6.29 8.94 -14.06
CA LYS A 371 5.01 8.88 -13.34
C LYS A 371 5.12 8.55 -11.84
N TYR A 372 6.17 7.87 -11.39
CA TYR A 372 6.16 7.22 -10.07
C TYR A 372 7.23 7.73 -9.10
N THR A 373 7.94 8.80 -9.44
CA THR A 373 8.78 9.50 -8.46
C THR A 373 7.90 10.40 -7.58
N TRP A 374 8.26 10.55 -6.31
CA TRP A 374 7.49 11.38 -5.39
C TRP A 374 7.36 12.83 -5.83
N ASP A 375 8.35 13.38 -6.54
CA ASP A 375 8.30 14.74 -7.08
C ASP A 375 7.23 14.89 -8.18
N LYS A 376 7.03 13.85 -9.00
CA LYS A 376 5.96 13.85 -10.01
C LYS A 376 4.58 13.72 -9.36
N ILE A 377 4.46 12.85 -8.37
CA ILE A 377 3.22 12.60 -7.64
C ILE A 377 2.84 13.79 -6.75
N GLY A 378 3.82 14.51 -6.23
CA GLY A 378 3.63 15.68 -5.37
C GLY A 378 2.65 16.71 -5.93
N ARG A 379 2.64 16.89 -7.25
CA ARG A 379 1.70 17.82 -7.91
C ARG A 379 0.24 17.46 -7.66
N SER A 380 -0.11 16.17 -7.75
CA SER A 380 -1.48 15.70 -7.49
C SER A 380 -1.84 15.82 -6.00
N ILE A 381 -0.87 15.62 -5.10
CA ILE A 381 -1.06 15.79 -3.65
C ILE A 381 -1.35 17.27 -3.33
N ILE A 382 -0.55 18.18 -3.86
CA ILE A 382 -0.71 19.62 -3.69
C ILE A 382 -2.05 20.08 -4.26
N ALA A 383 -2.39 19.65 -5.48
CA ALA A 383 -3.66 19.98 -6.13
C ALA A 383 -4.87 19.55 -5.29
N ALA A 384 -4.86 18.35 -4.70
CA ALA A 384 -5.92 17.89 -3.82
C ALA A 384 -6.06 18.78 -2.57
N ALA A 385 -4.93 19.13 -1.93
CA ALA A 385 -4.93 19.97 -0.73
C ALA A 385 -5.42 21.41 -1.02
N GLU A 386 -4.95 22.01 -2.10
CA GLU A 386 -5.34 23.39 -2.51
C GLU A 386 -6.80 23.46 -2.95
N THR A 387 -7.30 22.46 -3.67
CA THR A 387 -8.71 22.42 -4.08
C THR A 387 -9.61 22.40 -2.86
N VAL A 388 -9.27 21.61 -1.85
CA VAL A 388 -10.05 21.51 -0.62
C VAL A 388 -9.95 22.78 0.21
N ALA A 389 -8.80 23.43 0.27
CA ALA A 389 -8.64 24.69 1.03
C ALA A 389 -9.43 25.86 0.42
N LYS A 390 -9.70 25.83 -0.88
CA LYS A 390 -10.52 26.84 -1.59
C LYS A 390 -12.02 26.57 -1.50
N THR A 391 -12.43 25.38 -1.07
CA THR A 391 -13.86 25.03 -0.96
C THR A 391 -14.43 25.74 0.27
N PRO A 392 -15.42 26.63 0.11
CA PRO A 392 -16.06 27.25 1.26
C PRO A 392 -16.61 26.17 2.18
N SER A 393 -16.58 26.42 3.49
CA SER A 393 -17.23 25.54 4.48
C SER A 393 -18.74 25.57 4.25
N THR A 394 -19.22 24.86 3.23
CA THR A 394 -20.65 24.69 3.01
C THR A 394 -21.17 23.74 4.07
N ASP A 395 -22.20 24.20 4.79
CA ASP A 395 -23.03 23.36 5.63
C ASP A 395 -23.40 22.07 4.89
N VAL A 396 -22.75 20.97 5.28
CA VAL A 396 -23.15 19.64 4.83
C VAL A 396 -24.40 19.26 5.63
N THR A 397 -25.48 20.04 5.41
CA THR A 397 -26.81 19.70 5.86
C THR A 397 -27.44 18.71 4.88
N GLY A 398 -26.86 17.54 4.77
CA GLY A 398 -27.57 16.34 4.36
C GLY A 398 -28.33 15.85 5.59
N LYS A 399 -29.62 16.15 5.67
CA LYS A 399 -30.56 15.55 6.65
C LYS A 399 -30.43 14.02 6.65
N PRO A 400 -30.77 13.35 7.80
CA PRO A 400 -30.52 11.98 8.13
C PRO A 400 -31.06 10.96 7.12
#